data_430268cc2bbd8b7881c6c1278f65cd3b
#
_entry.id   430268cc2bbd8b7881c6c1278f65cd3b
#
_cell.length_a   1.000
_cell.length_b   1.000
_cell.length_c   1.000
_cell.angle_alpha   90.00
_cell.angle_beta   90.00
_cell.angle_gamma   90.00
#
_symmetry.space_group_name_H-M   'P 1'
#
loop_
_entity.id
_entity.type
_entity.pdbx_description
1 polymer ?
#
loop_
_entity_poly.entity_id
_entity_poly.type
_entity_poly.pdbx_seq_one_letter_code
_entity_poly.pdbx_strand_id
1 'polypeptide(L)'
;MEAGWQRQGKLWSNLKELCDLLRIPSASSVASEEFLFQHVQFKTGQRIHTIGQPFDTLYIVHSGFLKTVLIDEFGNEQVLSFPMKGDLFGVDGIHTRRYASEAVALSNCDLILLPFKKFTALGRAHIELEHAMYSVMSRELVREQSMVSMLGALSAEARVARFLVSLSERFAEMGYSSKLFNLRMTRHEIGSYLGLTLETVSRTLSAFNEIGLITVDQRSIGIKDVDALKTLRRLPPSSSRAKQVASKKAKQLASEAASASASASASSAPTKWEQLATA
;
A
#
# COMPACT_ATOMS: atom_id res chain seq x y z
N MET A 1 -3.11 6.44 38.18
CA MET A 1 -3.89 7.46 37.42
C MET A 1 -4.21 6.84 36.07
N GLU A 2 -5.40 6.26 35.95
CA GLU A 2 -5.92 5.65 34.71
C GLU A 2 -6.38 6.76 33.79
N ALA A 3 -5.65 6.98 32.69
CA ALA A 3 -6.07 7.90 31.65
C ALA A 3 -7.24 7.29 30.87
N GLY A 4 -8.40 7.92 30.97
CA GLY A 4 -9.63 7.51 30.33
C GLY A 4 -9.50 7.42 28.81
N TRP A 5 -9.61 6.22 28.30
CA TRP A 5 -9.68 5.90 26.89
C TRP A 5 -11.14 5.95 26.47
N GLN A 6 -11.54 6.99 25.74
CA GLN A 6 -12.83 6.99 25.06
C GLN A 6 -12.78 5.96 23.92
N ARG A 7 -13.54 4.88 24.09
CA ARG A 7 -13.70 3.75 23.17
C ARG A 7 -14.76 4.12 22.13
N GLN A 8 -14.34 4.44 20.92
CA GLN A 8 -15.19 4.36 19.74
C GLN A 8 -14.60 3.33 18.78
N GLY A 9 -15.10 2.09 18.84
CA GLY A 9 -14.70 1.02 17.94
C GLY A 9 -15.15 -0.35 18.43
N LYS A 10 -15.41 -1.27 17.52
CA LYS A 10 -15.72 -2.66 17.80
C LYS A 10 -14.52 -3.28 18.54
N LEU A 11 -14.74 -3.75 19.77
CA LEU A 11 -13.68 -4.29 20.64
C LEU A 11 -13.30 -5.75 20.28
N TRP A 12 -14.12 -6.41 19.47
CA TRP A 12 -14.02 -7.83 19.18
C TRP A 12 -14.42 -8.12 17.73
N SER A 13 -13.66 -8.98 17.06
CA SER A 13 -14.05 -9.58 15.77
C SER A 13 -14.29 -11.06 15.94
N ASN A 14 -15.29 -11.58 15.21
CA ASN A 14 -15.53 -13.00 15.14
C ASN A 14 -14.65 -13.65 14.04
N LEU A 15 -14.67 -14.98 13.96
CA LEU A 15 -13.84 -15.73 13.02
C LEU A 15 -14.20 -15.42 11.56
N LYS A 16 -15.49 -15.20 11.25
CA LYS A 16 -15.92 -14.83 9.90
C LYS A 16 -15.32 -13.50 9.46
N GLU A 17 -15.42 -12.47 10.31
CA GLU A 17 -14.81 -11.16 10.04
C GLU A 17 -13.30 -11.24 9.85
N LEU A 18 -12.64 -12.14 10.61
CA LEU A 18 -11.22 -12.40 10.46
C LEU A 18 -10.91 -12.99 9.08
N CYS A 19 -11.65 -14.01 8.64
CA CYS A 19 -11.50 -14.63 7.33
C CYS A 19 -11.75 -13.62 6.20
N ASP A 20 -12.81 -12.82 6.31
CA ASP A 20 -13.14 -11.79 5.34
C ASP A 20 -12.02 -10.74 5.24
N LEU A 21 -11.45 -10.32 6.39
CA LEU A 21 -10.35 -9.36 6.44
C LEU A 21 -9.07 -9.94 5.81
N LEU A 22 -8.76 -11.21 6.08
CA LEU A 22 -7.62 -11.93 5.51
C LEU A 22 -7.86 -12.37 4.04
N ARG A 23 -9.08 -12.18 3.52
CA ARG A 23 -9.51 -12.63 2.17
C ARG A 23 -9.33 -14.12 1.96
N ILE A 24 -9.74 -14.87 2.95
CA ILE A 24 -9.72 -16.32 2.92
C ILE A 24 -11.17 -16.77 2.69
N PRO A 25 -11.42 -17.76 1.79
CA PRO A 25 -12.74 -18.35 1.67
C PRO A 25 -13.18 -18.87 3.04
N SER A 26 -14.23 -18.27 3.63
CA SER A 26 -14.81 -18.79 4.87
C SER A 26 -15.51 -20.09 4.56
N ALA A 27 -15.06 -21.20 5.16
CA ALA A 27 -15.85 -22.40 5.18
C ALA A 27 -17.12 -22.13 5.98
N SER A 28 -18.26 -22.43 5.40
CA SER A 28 -19.59 -22.21 6.00
C SER A 28 -19.78 -22.91 7.35
N SER A 29 -18.92 -23.90 7.67
CA SER A 29 -18.94 -24.67 8.92
C SER A 29 -18.29 -23.96 10.12
N VAL A 30 -17.44 -22.93 9.89
CA VAL A 30 -16.67 -22.25 10.95
C VAL A 30 -17.34 -20.96 11.43
N ALA A 31 -18.57 -20.72 11.04
CA ALA A 31 -19.34 -19.52 11.43
C ALA A 31 -19.85 -19.57 12.88
N SER A 32 -19.05 -20.13 13.82
CA SER A 32 -19.43 -20.07 15.22
C SER A 32 -19.10 -18.69 15.78
N GLU A 33 -20.12 -17.98 16.26
CA GLU A 33 -20.01 -16.72 17.01
C GLU A 33 -19.21 -16.85 18.30
N GLU A 34 -18.79 -18.06 18.66
CA GLU A 34 -18.08 -18.40 19.89
C GLU A 34 -16.65 -17.90 19.99
N PHE A 35 -16.01 -17.63 18.82
CA PHE A 35 -14.61 -17.21 18.82
C PHE A 35 -14.47 -15.72 18.58
N LEU A 36 -14.17 -15.01 19.65
CA LEU A 36 -13.95 -13.57 19.64
C LEU A 36 -12.47 -13.25 19.80
N PHE A 37 -11.97 -12.37 18.92
CA PHE A 37 -10.60 -11.84 18.91
C PHE A 37 -10.59 -10.39 19.34
N GLN A 38 -9.74 -10.07 20.29
CA GLN A 38 -9.65 -8.73 20.86
C GLN A 38 -8.98 -7.75 19.89
N HIS A 39 -9.51 -6.53 19.86
CA HIS A 39 -8.86 -5.39 19.21
C HIS A 39 -8.03 -4.60 20.20
N VAL A 40 -6.86 -4.13 19.74
CA VAL A 40 -6.01 -3.20 20.48
C VAL A 40 -5.62 -2.04 19.56
N GLN A 41 -5.73 -0.83 20.10
CA GLN A 41 -5.42 0.40 19.39
C GLN A 41 -4.01 0.89 19.72
N PHE A 42 -3.28 1.31 18.69
CA PHE A 42 -1.97 1.93 18.81
C PHE A 42 -1.99 3.30 18.16
N LYS A 43 -1.34 4.26 18.81
CA LYS A 43 -1.13 5.60 18.25
C LYS A 43 0.11 5.62 17.35
N THR A 44 0.14 6.57 16.43
CA THR A 44 1.32 6.83 15.59
C THR A 44 2.60 6.89 16.42
N GLY A 45 3.63 6.16 16.00
CA GLY A 45 4.94 6.06 16.65
C GLY A 45 5.01 5.02 17.78
N GLN A 46 3.91 4.41 18.21
CA GLN A 46 3.95 3.35 19.23
C GLN A 46 4.51 2.05 18.65
N ARG A 47 5.30 1.35 19.47
CA ARG A 47 5.79 0.01 19.20
C ARG A 47 4.73 -1.01 19.59
N ILE A 48 4.48 -1.99 18.71
CA ILE A 48 3.57 -3.11 18.93
C ILE A 48 4.34 -4.25 19.63
N HIS A 49 5.49 -4.59 19.11
CA HIS A 49 6.47 -5.49 19.71
C HIS A 49 7.89 -5.05 19.36
N THR A 50 8.87 -5.54 20.10
CA THR A 50 10.30 -5.24 19.89
C THR A 50 11.09 -6.51 19.60
N ILE A 51 12.26 -6.35 18.98
CA ILE A 51 13.19 -7.46 18.73
C ILE A 51 13.55 -8.15 20.02
N GLY A 52 13.52 -9.50 20.02
CA GLY A 52 13.87 -10.33 21.19
C GLY A 52 12.76 -10.47 22.24
N GLN A 53 11.67 -9.68 22.15
CA GLN A 53 10.51 -9.84 23.02
C GLN A 53 9.93 -11.26 22.87
N PRO A 54 9.50 -11.92 23.98
CA PRO A 54 8.84 -13.22 23.91
C PRO A 54 7.64 -13.20 22.95
N PHE A 55 7.57 -14.21 22.08
CA PHE A 55 6.49 -14.36 21.11
C PHE A 55 5.33 -15.15 21.73
N ASP A 56 4.15 -14.54 21.70
CA ASP A 56 2.91 -15.18 22.14
C ASP A 56 1.70 -14.83 21.25
N THR A 57 1.81 -13.84 20.39
CA THR A 57 0.70 -13.26 19.65
C THR A 57 1.08 -12.97 18.19
N LEU A 58 0.19 -13.34 17.27
CA LEU A 58 0.16 -12.82 15.89
C LEU A 58 -0.80 -11.65 15.82
N TYR A 59 -0.59 -10.78 14.87
CA TYR A 59 -1.39 -9.57 14.71
C TYR A 59 -1.96 -9.47 13.30
N ILE A 60 -3.23 -9.07 13.18
CA ILE A 60 -3.84 -8.71 11.91
C ILE A 60 -4.19 -7.23 11.93
N VAL A 61 -3.85 -6.52 10.85
CA VAL A 61 -4.19 -5.10 10.73
C VAL A 61 -5.66 -4.96 10.33
N HIS A 62 -6.50 -4.51 11.28
CA HIS A 62 -7.88 -4.14 10.99
C HIS A 62 -7.95 -2.76 10.30
N SER A 63 -7.16 -1.79 10.79
CA SER A 63 -7.01 -0.48 10.16
C SER A 63 -5.68 0.16 10.51
N GLY A 64 -5.24 1.11 9.67
CA GLY A 64 -3.99 1.84 9.86
C GLY A 64 -2.84 1.29 9.03
N PHE A 65 -1.63 1.82 9.28
CA PHE A 65 -0.39 1.52 8.59
C PHE A 65 0.72 1.34 9.61
N LEU A 66 1.55 0.33 9.39
CA LEU A 66 2.70 0.02 10.22
C LEU A 66 3.96 -0.08 9.37
N LYS A 67 5.10 -0.16 10.03
CA LYS A 67 6.34 -0.69 9.47
C LYS A 67 6.85 -1.82 10.35
N THR A 68 7.47 -2.83 9.75
CA THR A 68 8.33 -3.79 10.45
C THR A 68 9.77 -3.50 10.09
N VAL A 69 10.65 -3.56 11.07
CA VAL A 69 12.06 -3.20 10.90
C VAL A 69 12.98 -4.22 11.58
N LEU A 70 14.14 -4.44 10.97
CA LEU A 70 15.32 -4.95 11.66
C LEU A 70 16.16 -3.78 12.14
N ILE A 71 16.81 -3.94 13.27
CA ILE A 71 17.79 -2.99 13.79
C ILE A 71 19.12 -3.74 13.84
N ASP A 72 20.12 -3.20 13.15
CA ASP A 72 21.46 -3.77 13.17
C ASP A 72 22.20 -3.43 14.46
N GLU A 73 23.41 -3.97 14.65
CA GLU A 73 24.27 -3.74 15.80
C GLU A 73 24.72 -2.26 15.95
N PHE A 74 24.62 -1.46 14.88
CA PHE A 74 24.92 -0.04 14.86
C PHE A 74 23.69 0.85 15.08
N GLY A 75 22.50 0.25 15.25
CA GLY A 75 21.24 0.98 15.45
C GLY A 75 20.57 1.46 14.15
N ASN A 76 21.04 1.02 12.96
CA ASN A 76 20.40 1.38 11.71
C ASN A 76 19.13 0.55 11.49
N GLU A 77 18.04 1.22 11.11
CA GLU A 77 16.78 0.58 10.79
C GLU A 77 16.74 0.12 9.32
N GLN A 78 16.54 -1.17 9.10
CA GLN A 78 16.16 -1.72 7.79
C GLN A 78 14.68 -2.03 7.78
N VAL A 79 13.90 -1.33 6.98
CA VAL A 79 12.48 -1.61 6.82
C VAL A 79 12.29 -2.91 6.04
N LEU A 80 11.52 -3.85 6.60
CA LEU A 80 11.21 -5.15 6.00
C LEU A 80 9.89 -5.12 5.25
N SER A 81 8.87 -4.49 5.84
CA SER A 81 7.54 -4.42 5.24
C SER A 81 6.74 -3.20 5.73
N PHE A 82 5.64 -2.93 5.04
CA PHE A 82 4.63 -1.95 5.43
C PHE A 82 3.27 -2.66 5.58
N PRO A 83 3.00 -3.28 6.73
CA PRO A 83 1.70 -3.91 6.98
C PRO A 83 0.57 -2.88 6.96
N MET A 84 -0.55 -3.25 6.32
CA MET A 84 -1.77 -2.45 6.24
C MET A 84 -2.99 -3.38 6.33
N LYS A 85 -4.19 -2.83 6.30
CA LYS A 85 -5.46 -3.57 6.47
C LYS A 85 -5.47 -4.91 5.73
N GLY A 86 -5.73 -5.99 6.46
CA GLY A 86 -5.79 -7.36 5.96
C GLY A 86 -4.46 -8.10 5.95
N ASP A 87 -3.36 -7.47 6.41
CA ASP A 87 -2.07 -8.17 6.54
C ASP A 87 -1.92 -8.80 7.92
N LEU A 88 -1.29 -9.97 7.95
CA LEU A 88 -0.81 -10.67 9.13
C LEU A 88 0.67 -10.33 9.35
N PHE A 89 1.09 -10.09 10.59
CA PHE A 89 2.50 -9.90 10.93
C PHE A 89 2.85 -10.50 12.31
N GLY A 90 4.15 -10.55 12.62
CA GLY A 90 4.68 -11.22 13.82
C GLY A 90 4.96 -12.71 13.63
N VAL A 91 4.85 -13.23 12.39
CA VAL A 91 5.13 -14.65 12.05
C VAL A 91 6.60 -15.03 12.26
N ASP A 92 7.50 -14.06 12.18
CA ASP A 92 8.94 -14.18 12.42
C ASP A 92 9.28 -14.66 13.83
N GLY A 93 8.36 -14.50 14.79
CA GLY A 93 8.50 -14.98 16.16
C GLY A 93 8.17 -16.46 16.36
N ILE A 94 7.55 -17.16 15.42
CA ILE A 94 7.04 -18.53 15.60
C ILE A 94 8.17 -19.53 15.86
N HIS A 95 9.25 -19.45 15.09
CA HIS A 95 10.35 -20.41 15.16
C HIS A 95 11.15 -20.29 16.46
N THR A 96 11.64 -19.10 16.77
CA THR A 96 12.55 -18.87 17.91
C THR A 96 11.81 -18.57 19.22
N ARG A 97 10.49 -18.45 19.19
CA ARG A 97 9.65 -17.98 20.30
C ARG A 97 10.02 -16.58 20.78
N ARG A 98 10.63 -15.78 19.92
CA ARG A 98 10.94 -14.37 20.11
C ARG A 98 10.76 -13.63 18.77
N TYR A 99 10.21 -12.44 18.81
CA TYR A 99 10.10 -11.62 17.61
C TYR A 99 11.49 -11.29 17.06
N ALA A 100 11.70 -11.52 15.78
CA ALA A 100 12.95 -11.22 15.09
C ALA A 100 12.99 -9.78 14.58
N SER A 101 11.83 -9.15 14.45
CA SER A 101 11.68 -7.75 14.01
C SER A 101 11.00 -6.88 15.06
N GLU A 102 11.06 -5.57 14.89
CA GLU A 102 10.25 -4.59 15.61
C GLU A 102 9.10 -4.13 14.72
N ALA A 103 7.89 -3.94 15.28
CA ALA A 103 6.76 -3.37 14.58
C ALA A 103 6.34 -2.02 15.18
N VAL A 104 6.20 -0.99 14.32
CA VAL A 104 5.90 0.39 14.72
C VAL A 104 4.73 0.93 13.92
N ALA A 105 3.80 1.60 14.60
CA ALA A 105 2.64 2.24 13.98
C ALA A 105 3.04 3.52 13.22
N LEU A 106 2.76 3.60 11.92
CA LEU A 106 2.94 4.80 11.08
C LEU A 106 1.73 5.73 11.10
N SER A 107 0.58 5.23 11.53
CA SER A 107 -0.65 5.98 11.78
C SER A 107 -1.34 5.41 13.01
N ASN A 108 -2.45 6.01 13.45
CA ASN A 108 -3.31 5.32 14.40
C ASN A 108 -3.77 4.00 13.78
N CYS A 109 -3.57 2.91 14.51
CA CYS A 109 -3.83 1.55 14.07
C CYS A 109 -4.80 0.85 15.02
N ASP A 110 -5.64 0.01 14.45
CA ASP A 110 -6.46 -0.96 15.15
C ASP A 110 -6.02 -2.36 14.71
N LEU A 111 -5.57 -3.18 15.66
CA LEU A 111 -5.02 -4.49 15.43
C LEU A 111 -5.87 -5.56 16.12
N ILE A 112 -6.11 -6.65 15.42
CA ILE A 112 -6.71 -7.85 15.99
C ILE A 112 -5.59 -8.72 16.54
N LEU A 113 -5.70 -9.09 17.83
CA LEU A 113 -4.77 -9.96 18.51
C LEU A 113 -5.16 -11.43 18.29
N LEU A 114 -4.21 -12.23 17.82
CA LEU A 114 -4.33 -13.68 17.69
C LEU A 114 -3.35 -14.36 18.66
N PRO A 115 -3.73 -14.62 19.93
CA PRO A 115 -2.87 -15.37 20.85
C PRO A 115 -2.51 -16.73 20.24
N PHE A 116 -1.22 -16.96 19.96
CA PHE A 116 -0.75 -18.08 19.13
C PHE A 116 -1.21 -19.44 19.62
N LYS A 117 -1.18 -19.66 20.96
CA LYS A 117 -1.65 -20.92 21.57
C LYS A 117 -3.14 -21.15 21.32
N LYS A 118 -3.98 -20.12 21.45
CA LYS A 118 -5.43 -20.22 21.18
C LYS A 118 -5.67 -20.48 19.70
N PHE A 119 -4.98 -19.73 18.85
CA PHE A 119 -5.15 -19.82 17.40
C PHE A 119 -4.75 -21.21 16.87
N THR A 120 -3.63 -21.80 17.34
CA THR A 120 -3.22 -23.15 16.96
C THR A 120 -4.16 -24.23 17.51
N ALA A 121 -4.73 -24.02 18.69
CA ALA A 121 -5.74 -24.96 19.24
C ALA A 121 -7.02 -24.95 18.36
N LEU A 122 -7.46 -23.76 17.92
CA LEU A 122 -8.58 -23.61 16.99
C LEU A 122 -8.31 -24.26 15.62
N GLY A 123 -7.10 -24.07 15.06
CA GLY A 123 -6.70 -24.71 13.81
C GLY A 123 -6.75 -26.22 13.86
N ARG A 124 -6.40 -26.84 14.99
CA ARG A 124 -6.52 -28.29 15.18
C ARG A 124 -7.97 -28.77 15.22
N ALA A 125 -8.89 -27.95 15.71
CA ALA A 125 -10.32 -28.26 15.74
C ALA A 125 -11.00 -28.00 14.39
N HIS A 126 -10.47 -27.09 13.57
CA HIS A 126 -11.04 -26.62 12.31
C HIS A 126 -9.96 -26.60 11.23
N ILE A 127 -9.92 -27.62 10.40
CA ILE A 127 -8.90 -27.81 9.35
C ILE A 127 -8.90 -26.65 8.33
N GLU A 128 -10.05 -26.04 8.10
CA GLU A 128 -10.21 -24.89 7.20
C GLU A 128 -9.43 -23.67 7.72
N LEU A 129 -9.42 -23.47 9.04
CA LEU A 129 -8.67 -22.39 9.68
C LEU A 129 -7.16 -22.63 9.60
N GLU A 130 -6.72 -23.88 9.73
CA GLU A 130 -5.32 -24.27 9.56
C GLU A 130 -4.87 -23.99 8.11
N HIS A 131 -5.65 -24.43 7.12
CA HIS A 131 -5.39 -24.14 5.69
C HIS A 131 -5.38 -22.64 5.40
N ALA A 132 -6.29 -21.90 6.01
CA ALA A 132 -6.34 -20.43 5.91
C ALA A 132 -5.03 -19.79 6.40
N MET A 133 -4.52 -20.23 7.53
CA MET A 133 -3.24 -19.75 8.07
C MET A 133 -2.08 -20.05 7.13
N TYR A 134 -1.98 -21.28 6.60
CA TYR A 134 -0.94 -21.61 5.63
C TYR A 134 -1.03 -20.76 4.37
N SER A 135 -2.24 -20.46 3.89
CA SER A 135 -2.45 -19.58 2.73
C SER A 135 -1.96 -18.15 2.98
N VAL A 136 -2.24 -17.59 4.17
CA VAL A 136 -1.77 -16.26 4.55
C VAL A 136 -0.25 -16.24 4.68
N MET A 137 0.34 -17.22 5.37
CA MET A 137 1.80 -17.31 5.52
C MET A 137 2.50 -17.50 4.17
N SER A 138 1.94 -18.33 3.28
CA SER A 138 2.45 -18.51 1.92
C SER A 138 2.40 -17.21 1.12
N ARG A 139 1.33 -16.43 1.25
CA ARG A 139 1.21 -15.11 0.60
C ARG A 139 2.28 -14.14 1.09
N GLU A 140 2.58 -14.09 2.38
CA GLU A 140 3.66 -13.25 2.91
C GLU A 140 5.02 -13.72 2.40
N LEU A 141 5.28 -15.02 2.37
CA LEU A 141 6.52 -15.58 1.82
C LEU A 141 6.71 -15.21 0.34
N VAL A 142 5.65 -15.29 -0.49
CA VAL A 142 5.69 -14.87 -1.90
C VAL A 142 5.98 -13.37 -2.02
N ARG A 143 5.44 -12.54 -1.13
CA ARG A 143 5.73 -11.09 -1.11
C ARG A 143 7.20 -10.81 -0.79
N GLU A 144 7.76 -11.50 0.21
CA GLU A 144 9.18 -11.39 0.57
C GLU A 144 10.09 -11.84 -0.58
N GLN A 145 9.80 -12.98 -1.21
CA GLN A 145 10.54 -13.46 -2.38
C GLN A 145 10.48 -12.48 -3.56
N SER A 146 9.31 -11.88 -3.81
CA SER A 146 9.13 -10.86 -4.84
C SER A 146 9.97 -9.62 -4.55
N MET A 147 10.08 -9.23 -3.27
CA MET A 147 10.93 -8.12 -2.83
C MET A 147 12.40 -8.42 -3.07
N VAL A 148 12.89 -9.58 -2.65
CA VAL A 148 14.29 -10.00 -2.88
C VAL A 148 14.62 -10.00 -4.38
N SER A 149 13.73 -10.56 -5.22
CA SER A 149 13.88 -10.55 -6.67
C SER A 149 13.94 -9.12 -7.23
N MET A 150 13.07 -8.24 -6.74
CA MET A 150 13.05 -6.83 -7.15
C MET A 150 14.36 -6.11 -6.78
N LEU A 151 14.89 -6.33 -5.58
CA LEU A 151 16.15 -5.73 -5.13
C LEU A 151 17.36 -6.21 -5.96
N GLY A 152 17.37 -7.46 -6.38
CA GLY A 152 18.47 -8.04 -7.16
C GLY A 152 18.45 -7.67 -8.66
N ALA A 153 17.26 -7.51 -9.25
CA ALA A 153 17.13 -7.43 -10.70
C ALA A 153 16.78 -6.04 -11.27
N LEU A 154 16.20 -5.15 -10.47
CA LEU A 154 15.64 -3.90 -10.98
C LEU A 154 16.50 -2.67 -10.66
N SER A 155 16.45 -1.67 -11.57
CA SER A 155 17.03 -0.34 -11.34
C SER A 155 16.29 0.39 -10.21
N ALA A 156 16.90 1.44 -9.65
CA ALA A 156 16.30 2.26 -8.59
C ALA A 156 14.92 2.80 -9.00
N GLU A 157 14.80 3.29 -10.23
CA GLU A 157 13.56 3.83 -10.77
C GLU A 157 12.48 2.75 -10.89
N ALA A 158 12.86 1.56 -11.39
CA ALA A 158 11.94 0.44 -11.51
C ALA A 158 11.44 -0.04 -10.14
N ARG A 159 12.31 -0.05 -9.10
CA ARG A 159 11.91 -0.39 -7.73
C ARG A 159 10.87 0.58 -7.19
N VAL A 160 11.10 1.90 -7.34
CA VAL A 160 10.13 2.92 -6.91
C VAL A 160 8.83 2.80 -7.69
N ALA A 161 8.88 2.55 -9.01
CA ALA A 161 7.69 2.35 -9.83
C ALA A 161 6.88 1.13 -9.36
N ARG A 162 7.53 -0.03 -9.14
CA ARG A 162 6.89 -1.25 -8.63
C ARG A 162 6.28 -1.05 -7.25
N PHE A 163 6.97 -0.34 -6.37
CA PHE A 163 6.44 0.01 -5.04
C PHE A 163 5.15 0.81 -5.14
N LEU A 164 5.10 1.86 -5.98
CA LEU A 164 3.88 2.65 -6.19
C LEU A 164 2.74 1.83 -6.79
N VAL A 165 3.05 0.96 -7.75
CA VAL A 165 2.05 0.04 -8.36
C VAL A 165 1.50 -0.91 -7.31
N SER A 166 2.36 -1.54 -6.51
CA SER A 166 1.95 -2.45 -5.42
C SER A 166 1.06 -1.74 -4.40
N LEU A 167 1.40 -0.52 -4.00
CA LEU A 167 0.53 0.28 -3.12
C LEU A 167 -0.82 0.58 -3.76
N SER A 168 -0.84 0.99 -5.03
CA SER A 168 -2.06 1.25 -5.80
C SER A 168 -2.99 0.05 -5.83
N GLU A 169 -2.45 -1.13 -6.13
CA GLU A 169 -3.20 -2.39 -6.15
C GLU A 169 -3.75 -2.73 -4.77
N ARG A 170 -2.95 -2.61 -3.72
CA ARG A 170 -3.37 -2.84 -2.34
C ARG A 170 -4.44 -1.85 -1.87
N PHE A 171 -4.35 -0.58 -2.25
CA PHE A 171 -5.41 0.41 -1.96
C PHE A 171 -6.73 0.04 -2.68
N ALA A 172 -6.66 -0.38 -3.94
CA ALA A 172 -7.84 -0.87 -4.68
C ALA A 172 -8.49 -2.08 -3.99
N GLU A 173 -7.69 -3.02 -3.56
CA GLU A 173 -8.13 -4.21 -2.82
C GLU A 173 -8.83 -3.87 -1.49
N MET A 174 -8.45 -2.78 -0.85
CA MET A 174 -9.09 -2.29 0.37
C MET A 174 -10.36 -1.45 0.10
N GLY A 175 -10.74 -1.26 -1.17
CA GLY A 175 -11.87 -0.42 -1.57
C GLY A 175 -11.56 1.08 -1.63
N TYR A 176 -10.27 1.47 -1.58
CA TYR A 176 -9.85 2.85 -1.74
C TYR A 176 -9.46 3.17 -3.19
N SER A 177 -9.19 4.45 -3.46
CA SER A 177 -8.69 4.87 -4.77
C SER A 177 -7.34 4.24 -5.08
N SER A 178 -7.23 3.55 -6.22
CA SER A 178 -5.95 3.07 -6.75
C SER A 178 -5.13 4.19 -7.40
N LYS A 179 -5.78 5.31 -7.78
CA LYS A 179 -5.13 6.39 -8.52
C LYS A 179 -4.66 7.54 -7.64
N LEU A 180 -5.23 7.73 -6.46
CA LEU A 180 -4.88 8.84 -5.56
C LEU A 180 -4.81 8.33 -4.12
N PHE A 181 -3.65 8.42 -3.50
CA PHE A 181 -3.44 7.99 -2.12
C PHE A 181 -2.32 8.76 -1.43
N ASN A 182 -2.34 8.76 -0.10
CA ASN A 182 -1.32 9.38 0.72
C ASN A 182 -0.31 8.37 1.24
N LEU A 183 0.96 8.61 1.01
CA LEU A 183 2.06 7.85 1.60
C LEU A 183 2.12 8.11 3.11
N ARG A 184 1.99 7.07 3.91
CA ARG A 184 2.14 7.15 5.38
C ARG A 184 3.61 7.05 5.81
N MET A 185 4.41 6.36 5.02
CA MET A 185 5.87 6.23 5.18
C MET A 185 6.60 7.47 4.66
N THR A 186 7.74 7.76 5.26
CA THR A 186 8.67 8.81 4.82
C THR A 186 9.49 8.35 3.60
N ARG A 187 10.13 9.29 2.90
CA ARG A 187 11.07 8.97 1.81
C ARG A 187 12.26 8.15 2.29
N HIS A 188 12.69 8.37 3.53
CA HIS A 188 13.74 7.58 4.17
C HIS A 188 13.31 6.13 4.37
N GLU A 189 12.12 5.90 4.93
CA GLU A 189 11.58 4.55 5.14
C GLU A 189 11.33 3.82 3.83
N ILE A 190 10.83 4.52 2.78
CA ILE A 190 10.73 3.96 1.44
C ILE A 190 12.10 3.58 0.89
N GLY A 191 13.10 4.45 1.10
CA GLY A 191 14.49 4.18 0.71
C GLY A 191 15.04 2.95 1.40
N SER A 192 14.91 2.88 2.74
CA SER A 192 15.31 1.71 3.52
C SER A 192 14.65 0.42 2.99
N TYR A 193 13.34 0.44 2.74
CA TYR A 193 12.60 -0.71 2.18
C TYR A 193 13.09 -1.13 0.80
N LEU A 194 13.41 -0.18 -0.09
CA LEU A 194 13.83 -0.43 -1.47
C LEU A 194 15.34 -0.59 -1.68
N GLY A 195 16.15 -0.51 -0.61
CA GLY A 195 17.61 -0.50 -0.71
C GLY A 195 18.13 0.73 -1.47
N LEU A 196 17.55 1.91 -1.21
CA LEU A 196 17.86 3.17 -1.85
C LEU A 196 18.09 4.27 -0.81
N THR A 197 18.78 5.34 -1.20
CA THR A 197 18.86 6.54 -0.35
C THR A 197 17.60 7.39 -0.47
N LEU A 198 17.33 8.22 0.55
CA LEU A 198 16.24 9.21 0.54
C LEU A 198 16.31 10.10 -0.71
N GLU A 199 17.52 10.55 -1.08
CA GLU A 199 17.74 11.42 -2.24
C GLU A 199 17.38 10.71 -3.54
N THR A 200 17.72 9.42 -3.67
CA THR A 200 17.37 8.62 -4.85
C THR A 200 15.86 8.47 -4.98
N VAL A 201 15.14 8.16 -3.89
CA VAL A 201 13.67 8.08 -3.88
C VAL A 201 13.07 9.44 -4.27
N SER A 202 13.54 10.52 -3.66
CA SER A 202 13.03 11.87 -3.92
C SER A 202 13.24 12.30 -5.38
N ARG A 203 14.46 12.11 -5.92
CA ARG A 203 14.77 12.40 -7.33
C ARG A 203 13.94 11.57 -8.30
N THR A 204 13.74 10.29 -7.99
CA THR A 204 12.93 9.42 -8.85
C THR A 204 11.47 9.84 -8.89
N LEU A 205 10.87 10.19 -7.75
CA LEU A 205 9.49 10.67 -7.69
C LEU A 205 9.32 12.00 -8.41
N SER A 206 10.26 12.94 -8.28
CA SER A 206 10.27 14.20 -9.04
C SER A 206 10.34 13.94 -10.54
N ALA A 207 11.22 13.04 -10.97
CA ALA A 207 11.35 12.65 -12.36
C ALA A 207 10.06 12.01 -12.93
N PHE A 208 9.37 11.16 -12.15
CA PHE A 208 8.08 10.59 -12.54
C PHE A 208 7.00 11.67 -12.67
N ASN A 209 7.02 12.66 -11.79
CA ASN A 209 6.12 13.81 -11.87
C ASN A 209 6.38 14.67 -13.11
N GLU A 210 7.66 14.97 -13.41
CA GLU A 210 8.08 15.74 -14.58
C GLU A 210 7.64 15.09 -15.90
N ILE A 211 7.81 13.77 -16.05
CA ILE A 211 7.40 13.04 -17.27
C ILE A 211 5.91 12.71 -17.30
N GLY A 212 5.17 13.07 -16.24
CA GLY A 212 3.71 12.93 -16.17
C GLY A 212 3.21 11.53 -15.94
N LEU A 213 4.01 10.63 -15.35
CA LEU A 213 3.56 9.31 -14.90
C LEU A 213 2.74 9.38 -13.62
N ILE A 214 3.11 10.31 -12.72
CA ILE A 214 2.43 10.55 -11.45
C ILE A 214 2.26 12.04 -11.22
N THR A 215 1.46 12.40 -10.22
CA THR A 215 1.50 13.70 -9.56
C THR A 215 1.98 13.52 -8.13
N VAL A 216 2.81 14.44 -7.65
CA VAL A 216 3.32 14.44 -6.28
C VAL A 216 2.97 15.76 -5.63
N ASP A 217 2.21 15.71 -4.54
CA ASP A 217 1.95 16.86 -3.68
C ASP A 217 2.23 16.42 -2.23
N GLN A 218 3.38 16.83 -1.70
CA GLN A 218 3.92 16.42 -0.39
C GLN A 218 3.92 14.90 -0.22
N ARG A 219 2.90 14.34 0.47
CA ARG A 219 2.70 12.91 0.69
C ARG A 219 1.62 12.31 -0.22
N SER A 220 0.88 13.14 -0.95
CA SER A 220 -0.15 12.68 -1.88
C SER A 220 0.48 12.27 -3.20
N ILE A 221 0.13 11.06 -3.66
CA ILE A 221 0.57 10.52 -4.95
C ILE A 221 -0.66 10.27 -5.80
N GLY A 222 -0.68 10.89 -6.98
CA GLY A 222 -1.66 10.59 -8.01
C GLY A 222 -1.01 9.80 -9.14
N ILE A 223 -1.45 8.57 -9.41
CA ILE A 223 -0.96 7.77 -10.53
C ILE A 223 -1.76 8.11 -11.78
N LYS A 224 -1.07 8.54 -12.84
CA LYS A 224 -1.67 8.86 -14.12
C LYS A 224 -1.62 7.72 -15.11
N ASP A 225 -0.53 6.94 -15.09
CA ASP A 225 -0.30 5.84 -16.02
C ASP A 225 0.30 4.65 -15.26
N VAL A 226 -0.57 3.71 -14.88
CA VAL A 226 -0.19 2.49 -14.14
C VAL A 226 0.62 1.54 -15.03
N ASP A 227 0.25 1.43 -16.30
CA ASP A 227 0.88 0.46 -17.21
C ASP A 227 2.29 0.90 -17.58
N ALA A 228 2.50 2.21 -17.78
CA ALA A 228 3.83 2.76 -17.95
C ALA A 228 4.73 2.54 -16.72
N LEU A 229 4.18 2.67 -15.49
CA LEU A 229 4.91 2.34 -14.27
C LEU A 229 5.22 0.84 -14.16
N LYS A 230 4.29 -0.04 -14.54
CA LYS A 230 4.49 -1.50 -14.55
C LYS A 230 5.59 -1.94 -15.51
N THR A 231 5.75 -1.28 -16.65
CA THR A 231 6.73 -1.64 -17.69
C THR A 231 8.04 -0.90 -17.54
N LEU A 232 8.13 0.08 -16.63
CA LEU A 232 9.32 0.91 -16.47
C LEU A 232 10.53 0.09 -16.03
N ARG A 233 11.60 0.14 -16.82
CA ARG A 233 12.91 -0.47 -16.50
C ARG A 233 13.93 0.56 -16.04
N ARG A 234 14.02 1.70 -16.77
CA ARG A 234 14.88 2.86 -16.45
C ARG A 234 14.23 4.13 -16.95
N LEU A 235 14.53 5.23 -16.29
CA LEU A 235 14.17 6.55 -16.81
C LEU A 235 15.09 6.94 -17.97
N PRO A 236 14.57 7.63 -19.00
CA PRO A 236 15.41 8.20 -20.03
C PRO A 236 16.38 9.24 -19.44
N PRO A 237 17.55 9.48 -20.06
CA PRO A 237 18.50 10.51 -19.64
C PRO A 237 17.81 11.87 -19.49
N SER A 238 18.30 12.74 -18.61
CA SER A 238 17.68 14.03 -18.30
C SER A 238 17.49 14.94 -19.52
N SER A 239 18.40 14.91 -20.49
CA SER A 239 18.30 15.64 -21.76
C SER A 239 17.14 15.16 -22.64
N SER A 240 16.83 13.86 -22.64
CA SER A 240 15.68 13.32 -23.37
C SER A 240 14.36 13.47 -22.59
N ARG A 241 14.39 13.57 -21.25
CA ARG A 241 13.21 13.92 -20.46
C ARG A 241 12.67 15.31 -20.78
N ALA A 242 13.55 16.31 -20.87
CA ALA A 242 13.16 17.66 -21.24
C ALA A 242 12.50 17.71 -22.63
N LYS A 243 13.04 16.94 -23.61
CA LYS A 243 12.47 16.80 -24.93
C LYS A 243 11.11 16.10 -24.93
N GLN A 244 10.92 15.05 -24.13
CA GLN A 244 9.64 14.33 -24.01
C GLN A 244 8.56 15.20 -23.33
N VAL A 245 8.91 15.96 -22.29
CA VAL A 245 7.99 16.89 -21.63
C VAL A 245 7.56 17.99 -22.60
N ALA A 246 8.52 18.56 -23.34
CA ALA A 246 8.23 19.58 -24.35
C ALA A 246 7.32 19.03 -25.47
N SER A 247 7.58 17.80 -25.95
CA SER A 247 6.76 17.13 -26.97
C SER A 247 5.34 16.81 -26.47
N LYS A 248 5.18 16.30 -25.21
CA LYS A 248 3.84 16.06 -24.64
C LYS A 248 3.06 17.36 -24.47
N LYS A 249 3.71 18.42 -23.95
CA LYS A 249 3.09 19.74 -23.78
C LYS A 249 2.67 20.35 -25.12
N ALA A 250 3.49 20.22 -26.15
CA ALA A 250 3.17 20.65 -27.49
C ALA A 250 1.97 19.89 -28.09
N LYS A 251 1.90 18.56 -27.93
CA LYS A 251 0.76 17.75 -28.37
C LYS A 251 -0.52 18.09 -27.63
N GLN A 252 -0.45 18.35 -26.33
CA GLN A 252 -1.61 18.75 -25.55
C GLN A 252 -2.15 20.11 -25.98
N LEU A 253 -1.28 21.10 -26.15
CA LEU A 253 -1.66 22.42 -26.66
C LEU A 253 -2.25 22.36 -28.07
N ALA A 254 -1.71 21.51 -28.95
CA ALA A 254 -2.26 21.31 -30.29
C ALA A 254 -3.65 20.64 -30.24
N SER A 255 -3.88 19.69 -29.33
CA SER A 255 -5.19 19.07 -29.13
C SER A 255 -6.23 20.05 -28.57
N GLU A 256 -5.84 20.89 -27.62
CA GLU A 256 -6.70 21.94 -27.05
C GLU A 256 -7.05 23.02 -28.10
N ALA A 257 -6.07 23.41 -28.91
CA ALA A 257 -6.31 24.36 -30.05
C ALA A 257 -7.25 23.77 -31.11
N ALA A 258 -7.10 22.47 -31.43
CA ALA A 258 -7.99 21.78 -32.38
C ALA A 258 -9.43 21.66 -31.85
N SER A 259 -9.60 21.40 -30.57
CA SER A 259 -10.94 21.33 -29.93
C SER A 259 -11.58 22.74 -29.85
N ALA A 260 -10.81 23.79 -29.59
CA ALA A 260 -11.28 25.16 -29.57
C ALA A 260 -11.70 25.63 -30.96
N SER A 261 -10.95 25.27 -32.02
CA SER A 261 -11.31 25.62 -33.40
C SER A 261 -12.56 24.86 -33.89
N ALA A 262 -12.75 23.59 -33.47
CA ALA A 262 -13.94 22.80 -33.76
C ALA A 262 -15.21 23.37 -33.10
N SER A 263 -15.09 23.91 -31.89
CA SER A 263 -16.21 24.55 -31.18
C SER A 263 -16.54 25.96 -31.79
N ALA A 264 -15.55 26.68 -32.30
CA ALA A 264 -15.76 27.96 -32.98
C ALA A 264 -16.46 27.77 -34.34
N SER A 265 -16.13 26.72 -35.12
CA SER A 265 -16.80 26.42 -36.38
C SER A 265 -18.23 25.90 -36.23
N ALA A 266 -18.58 25.29 -35.10
CA ALA A 266 -19.94 24.84 -34.78
C ALA A 266 -20.87 25.99 -34.37
N SER A 267 -20.30 27.15 -33.95
CA SER A 267 -21.05 28.37 -33.58
C SER A 267 -21.40 29.27 -34.74
N SER A 268 -20.85 29.04 -35.96
CA SER A 268 -21.07 29.88 -37.18
C SER A 268 -22.09 29.27 -38.15
N ALA A 269 -22.92 28.30 -37.71
CA ALA A 269 -24.06 27.88 -38.55
C ALA A 269 -25.13 28.98 -38.56
N PRO A 270 -25.59 29.39 -39.73
CA PRO A 270 -26.58 30.50 -39.85
C PRO A 270 -27.87 30.07 -39.18
N THR A 271 -28.36 30.95 -38.33
CA THR A 271 -29.63 30.79 -37.64
C THR A 271 -30.77 30.76 -38.67
N LYS A 272 -31.75 29.90 -38.43
CA LYS A 272 -32.95 29.62 -39.27
C LYS A 272 -33.77 30.90 -39.68
N TRP A 273 -33.39 32.07 -39.25
CA TRP A 273 -34.01 33.37 -39.55
C TRP A 273 -33.46 34.08 -40.80
N GLU A 274 -32.25 33.74 -41.26
CA GLU A 274 -31.68 34.35 -42.47
C GLU A 274 -32.16 33.71 -43.78
N GLN A 275 -32.82 32.55 -43.69
CA GLN A 275 -33.39 31.88 -44.87
C GLN A 275 -34.82 32.32 -45.24
N LEU A 276 -35.44 33.19 -44.43
CA LEU A 276 -36.81 33.72 -44.71
C LEU A 276 -36.83 35.15 -45.25
N ALA A 277 -35.68 35.77 -45.52
CA ALA A 277 -35.59 37.17 -46.01
C ALA A 277 -35.35 37.25 -47.52
N THR A 278 -35.31 36.15 -48.27
CA THR A 278 -35.07 36.12 -49.74
C THR A 278 -36.09 35.21 -50.43
N ALA A 279 -37.40 35.44 -50.14
CA ALA A 279 -38.49 34.93 -50.97
C ALA A 279 -39.54 36.02 -51.22
#